data_05999bfd28cf50b237a2a95981d6cbf7
#
_entry.id   05999bfd28cf50b237a2a95981d6cbf7
#
_cell.length_a   1.000
_cell.length_b   1.000
_cell.length_c   1.000
_cell.angle_alpha   90.00
_cell.angle_beta   90.00
_cell.angle_gamma   90.00
#
_symmetry.space_group_name_H-M   'P 1'
#
loop_
_entity.id
_entity.type
_entity.pdbx_description
1 polymer ?
#
loop_
_entity_poly.entity_id
_entity_poly.type
_entity_poly.pdbx_seq_one_letter_code
_entity_poly.pdbx_strand_id
1 'polypeptide(L)'
;MLVIRICVYADGHPSRGFGHLYRMKSLWERCFRTKTSSFLSINDMESSFYTKHGMPFFDLSHPNPCDLLIVDTKVDLPEQILESPRSFTIGVDSVSGWAAEADSLIFPTFYFNKKRLPQSLAVRNVLGGREFTLIRPPATAKVSRPILITFGGSDPNNITEKVLSILKVEGLLEDVTVIIGPGFAGFERIYTNFSEAEILYSVPTTTEYVASAETVITALGTTLQEVEFFQKKGAVIANYETDALDFDAVLEGSVCPNNWVYCGSFNNIDAGVLCEHVTSAQTQLDSRIAPALLSSWGAGWESLINWYSEVL
;
A
#
# COMPACT_ATOMS: atom_id res chain seq x y z
N MET A 1 -9.24 -10.99 -32.74
CA MET A 1 -9.22 -10.76 -31.29
C MET A 1 -9.62 -9.31 -31.05
N LEU A 2 -10.74 -9.09 -30.41
CA LEU A 2 -11.12 -7.74 -29.97
C LEU A 2 -10.08 -7.27 -28.96
N VAL A 3 -9.60 -6.04 -29.13
CA VAL A 3 -8.63 -5.43 -28.23
C VAL A 3 -9.42 -4.77 -27.10
N ILE A 4 -9.38 -5.36 -25.90
CA ILE A 4 -10.02 -4.77 -24.71
C ILE A 4 -9.38 -3.41 -24.39
N ARG A 5 -10.21 -2.40 -24.16
CA ARG A 5 -9.80 -1.07 -23.70
C ARG A 5 -9.96 -0.96 -22.19
N ILE A 6 -8.86 -0.80 -21.48
CA ILE A 6 -8.84 -0.71 -20.01
C ILE A 6 -8.67 0.76 -19.62
N CYS A 7 -9.60 1.29 -18.83
CA CYS A 7 -9.44 2.58 -18.19
C CYS A 7 -9.16 2.39 -16.69
N VAL A 8 -8.31 3.23 -16.15
CA VAL A 8 -7.95 3.20 -14.73
C VAL A 8 -8.14 4.57 -14.13
N TYR A 9 -8.93 4.67 -13.08
CA TYR A 9 -9.01 5.84 -12.24
C TYR A 9 -8.37 5.54 -10.87
N ALA A 10 -7.43 6.37 -10.47
CA ALA A 10 -6.80 6.30 -9.15
C ALA A 10 -6.67 7.71 -8.57
N ASP A 11 -7.22 7.89 -7.38
CA ASP A 11 -7.18 9.17 -6.67
C ASP A 11 -5.79 9.49 -6.13
N GLY A 12 -5.30 10.69 -6.42
CA GLY A 12 -4.07 11.23 -5.87
C GLY A 12 -4.31 12.58 -5.21
N HIS A 13 -4.12 12.68 -3.90
CA HIS A 13 -4.30 13.94 -3.16
C HIS A 13 -3.26 14.07 -2.05
N PRO A 14 -2.69 15.29 -1.81
CA PRO A 14 -1.67 15.50 -0.78
C PRO A 14 -2.10 15.06 0.61
N SER A 15 -3.38 15.25 0.97
CA SER A 15 -3.90 14.88 2.30
C SER A 15 -4.20 13.39 2.45
N ARG A 16 -4.33 12.64 1.35
CA ARG A 16 -4.63 11.19 1.35
C ARG A 16 -3.45 10.33 0.91
N GLY A 17 -2.39 10.97 0.42
CA GLY A 17 -1.19 10.30 -0.08
C GLY A 17 -1.32 9.85 -1.54
N PHE A 18 -0.28 9.17 -2.00
CA PHE A 18 -0.12 8.70 -3.38
C PHE A 18 -0.25 7.18 -3.53
N GLY A 19 -0.68 6.49 -2.47
CA GLY A 19 -0.72 5.03 -2.42
C GLY A 19 -1.53 4.39 -3.55
N HIS A 20 -2.70 4.97 -3.87
CA HIS A 20 -3.57 4.53 -4.96
C HIS A 20 -2.87 4.65 -6.33
N LEU A 21 -2.22 5.79 -6.61
CA LEU A 21 -1.49 6.01 -7.86
C LEU A 21 -0.34 5.01 -8.03
N TYR A 22 0.46 4.78 -6.99
CA TYR A 22 1.57 3.83 -7.04
C TYR A 22 1.09 2.39 -7.17
N ARG A 23 -0.02 2.03 -6.51
CA ARG A 23 -0.63 0.70 -6.64
C ARG A 23 -1.10 0.46 -8.08
N MET A 24 -1.82 1.41 -8.67
CA MET A 24 -2.29 1.28 -10.05
C MET A 24 -1.16 1.35 -11.09
N LYS A 25 -0.10 2.09 -10.81
CA LYS A 25 1.14 2.04 -11.62
C LYS A 25 1.73 0.63 -11.60
N SER A 26 1.86 0.01 -10.43
CA SER A 26 2.39 -1.36 -10.31
C SER A 26 1.51 -2.37 -11.04
N LEU A 27 0.18 -2.22 -10.97
CA LEU A 27 -0.77 -3.06 -11.70
C LEU A 27 -0.60 -2.89 -13.22
N TRP A 28 -0.48 -1.66 -13.70
CA TRP A 28 -0.27 -1.36 -15.12
C TRP A 28 1.03 -1.98 -15.63
N GLU A 29 2.14 -1.77 -14.94
CA GLU A 29 3.44 -2.32 -15.32
C GLU A 29 3.43 -3.85 -15.41
N ARG A 30 2.67 -4.51 -14.52
CA ARG A 30 2.60 -5.96 -14.45
C ARG A 30 1.63 -6.57 -15.47
N CYS A 31 0.42 -6.03 -15.57
CA CYS A 31 -0.69 -6.74 -16.21
C CYS A 31 -1.12 -6.17 -17.57
N PHE A 32 -0.96 -4.87 -17.81
CA PHE A 32 -1.54 -4.28 -19.02
C PHE A 32 -0.71 -3.18 -19.70
N ARG A 33 0.58 -3.07 -19.39
CA ARG A 33 1.49 -2.14 -20.07
C ARG A 33 1.54 -2.36 -21.60
N THR A 34 1.35 -3.61 -22.04
CA THR A 34 1.32 -4.01 -23.45
C THR A 34 -0.10 -4.08 -24.04
N LYS A 35 -1.13 -3.78 -23.24
CA LYS A 35 -2.54 -3.76 -23.65
C LYS A 35 -2.97 -2.32 -23.94
N THR A 36 -4.09 -2.14 -24.64
CA THR A 36 -4.70 -0.82 -24.80
C THR A 36 -5.27 -0.35 -23.48
N SER A 37 -4.52 0.51 -22.78
CA SER A 37 -4.87 1.02 -21.47
C SER A 37 -4.62 2.51 -21.35
N SER A 38 -5.43 3.20 -20.55
CA SER A 38 -5.30 4.62 -20.28
C SER A 38 -5.72 4.94 -18.86
N PHE A 39 -5.01 5.88 -18.25
CA PHE A 39 -5.38 6.43 -16.96
C PHE A 39 -6.31 7.61 -17.13
N LEU A 40 -7.23 7.77 -16.20
CA LEU A 40 -8.16 8.89 -16.19
C LEU A 40 -7.67 9.91 -15.17
N SER A 41 -7.49 11.15 -15.59
CA SER A 41 -7.03 12.25 -14.74
C SER A 41 -8.10 13.31 -14.60
N ILE A 42 -8.35 13.77 -13.38
CA ILE A 42 -9.28 14.85 -13.07
C ILE A 42 -8.58 16.10 -12.51
N ASN A 43 -7.28 16.02 -12.27
CA ASN A 43 -6.49 17.12 -11.71
C ASN A 43 -5.03 17.09 -12.18
N ASP A 44 -4.35 18.23 -12.05
CA ASP A 44 -2.96 18.42 -12.49
C ASP A 44 -1.96 17.51 -11.76
N MET A 45 -2.27 17.10 -10.54
CA MET A 45 -1.39 16.23 -9.77
C MET A 45 -1.35 14.82 -10.34
N GLU A 46 -2.51 14.26 -10.68
CA GLU A 46 -2.63 12.96 -11.33
C GLU A 46 -1.96 13.00 -12.69
N SER A 47 -2.24 14.02 -13.52
CA SER A 47 -1.63 14.22 -14.83
C SER A 47 -0.10 14.30 -14.73
N SER A 48 0.41 15.06 -13.77
CA SER A 48 1.84 15.18 -13.50
C SER A 48 2.47 13.86 -13.08
N PHE A 49 1.77 13.08 -12.25
CA PHE A 49 2.23 11.75 -11.85
C PHE A 49 2.30 10.81 -13.06
N TYR A 50 1.25 10.77 -13.89
CA TYR A 50 1.21 9.91 -15.07
C TYR A 50 2.30 10.30 -16.07
N THR A 51 2.47 11.60 -16.33
CA THR A 51 3.53 12.13 -17.19
C THR A 51 4.91 11.71 -16.69
N LYS A 52 5.19 11.93 -15.41
CA LYS A 52 6.47 11.57 -14.79
C LYS A 52 6.81 10.09 -14.94
N HIS A 53 5.81 9.23 -14.94
CA HIS A 53 6.00 7.79 -15.00
C HIS A 53 5.78 7.18 -16.41
N GLY A 54 5.57 8.01 -17.43
CA GLY A 54 5.37 7.55 -18.82
C GLY A 54 4.10 6.71 -19.01
N MET A 55 3.06 6.96 -18.19
CA MET A 55 1.80 6.25 -18.23
C MET A 55 0.84 6.97 -19.20
N PRO A 56 0.14 6.25 -20.09
CA PRO A 56 -0.84 6.88 -20.99
C PRO A 56 -2.04 7.36 -20.16
N PHE A 57 -2.47 8.60 -20.36
CA PHE A 57 -3.62 9.15 -19.66
C PHE A 57 -4.46 10.07 -20.54
N PHE A 58 -5.72 10.25 -20.14
CA PHE A 58 -6.64 11.23 -20.72
C PHE A 58 -7.14 12.17 -19.62
N ASP A 59 -7.28 13.43 -19.96
CA ASP A 59 -8.06 14.37 -19.18
C ASP A 59 -9.55 14.07 -19.38
N LEU A 60 -10.30 13.97 -18.30
CA LEU A 60 -11.73 13.63 -18.29
C LEU A 60 -12.67 14.73 -18.82
N SER A 61 -12.14 15.75 -19.48
CA SER A 61 -12.99 16.69 -20.22
C SER A 61 -13.87 16.01 -21.30
N HIS A 62 -13.52 14.77 -21.72
CA HIS A 62 -14.29 13.97 -22.66
C HIS A 62 -14.31 12.50 -22.24
N PRO A 63 -15.48 11.92 -21.93
CA PRO A 63 -15.59 10.51 -21.57
C PRO A 63 -15.17 9.63 -22.75
N ASN A 64 -14.12 8.86 -22.56
CA ASN A 64 -13.71 7.82 -23.50
C ASN A 64 -14.37 6.49 -23.12
N PRO A 65 -15.09 5.83 -24.04
CA PRO A 65 -15.66 4.53 -23.76
C PRO A 65 -14.55 3.53 -23.48
N CYS A 66 -14.72 2.74 -22.43
CA CYS A 66 -13.83 1.62 -22.09
C CYS A 66 -14.63 0.33 -21.93
N ASP A 67 -13.96 -0.79 -22.08
CA ASP A 67 -14.60 -2.08 -21.89
C ASP A 67 -14.50 -2.50 -20.40
N LEU A 68 -13.38 -2.17 -19.75
CA LEU A 68 -13.12 -2.42 -18.34
C LEU A 68 -12.65 -1.13 -17.64
N LEU A 69 -13.36 -0.70 -16.61
CA LEU A 69 -12.95 0.39 -15.72
C LEU A 69 -12.44 -0.17 -14.39
N ILE A 70 -11.21 0.17 -14.03
CA ILE A 70 -10.62 -0.14 -12.73
C ILE A 70 -10.57 1.14 -11.91
N VAL A 71 -11.13 1.12 -10.70
CA VAL A 71 -11.27 2.28 -9.83
C VAL A 71 -10.60 2.02 -8.49
N ASP A 72 -9.63 2.85 -8.14
CA ASP A 72 -8.89 2.78 -6.88
C ASP A 72 -9.02 4.11 -6.12
N THR A 73 -10.07 4.23 -5.33
CA THR A 73 -10.31 5.39 -4.46
C THR A 73 -11.19 5.03 -3.28
N LYS A 74 -11.00 5.73 -2.15
CA LYS A 74 -11.81 5.61 -0.94
C LYS A 74 -12.86 6.71 -0.80
N VAL A 75 -12.90 7.65 -1.73
CA VAL A 75 -13.88 8.75 -1.77
C VAL A 75 -14.93 8.52 -2.85
N ASP A 76 -15.98 9.34 -2.86
CA ASP A 76 -16.99 9.30 -3.90
C ASP A 76 -16.38 9.57 -5.28
N LEU A 77 -16.92 8.90 -6.27
CA LEU A 77 -16.45 9.06 -7.64
C LEU A 77 -16.90 10.39 -8.22
N PRO A 78 -16.01 11.08 -8.96
CA PRO A 78 -16.40 12.19 -9.79
C PRO A 78 -17.48 11.80 -10.80
N GLU A 79 -18.40 12.72 -11.07
CA GLU A 79 -19.52 12.50 -11.99
C GLU A 79 -19.03 12.05 -13.38
N GLN A 80 -17.94 12.61 -13.86
CA GLN A 80 -17.31 12.25 -15.15
C GLN A 80 -16.88 10.77 -15.20
N ILE A 81 -16.48 10.21 -14.06
CA ILE A 81 -16.15 8.77 -13.95
C ILE A 81 -17.42 7.93 -13.93
N LEU A 82 -18.44 8.38 -13.18
CA LEU A 82 -19.72 7.69 -13.07
C LEU A 82 -20.43 7.60 -14.44
N GLU A 83 -20.37 8.65 -15.23
CA GLU A 83 -21.00 8.75 -16.57
C GLU A 83 -20.20 8.09 -17.70
N SER A 84 -18.93 7.70 -17.45
CA SER A 84 -18.09 7.07 -18.48
C SER A 84 -18.72 5.75 -18.96
N PRO A 85 -18.97 5.57 -20.28
CA PRO A 85 -19.49 4.33 -20.82
C PRO A 85 -18.52 3.17 -20.60
N ARG A 86 -19.00 2.08 -19.98
CA ARG A 86 -18.20 0.89 -19.66
C ARG A 86 -19.06 -0.36 -19.61
N SER A 87 -18.43 -1.51 -19.87
CA SER A 87 -19.09 -2.81 -19.77
C SER A 87 -18.94 -3.40 -18.36
N PHE A 88 -17.77 -3.22 -17.74
CA PHE A 88 -17.46 -3.76 -16.41
C PHE A 88 -16.68 -2.77 -15.55
N THR A 89 -16.91 -2.83 -14.23
CA THR A 89 -16.21 -2.03 -13.23
C THR A 89 -15.60 -2.92 -12.16
N ILE A 90 -14.30 -2.74 -11.92
CA ILE A 90 -13.59 -3.32 -10.78
C ILE A 90 -13.28 -2.21 -9.77
N GLY A 91 -13.84 -2.33 -8.56
CA GLY A 91 -13.47 -1.48 -7.43
C GLY A 91 -12.27 -2.07 -6.67
N VAL A 92 -11.31 -1.23 -6.32
CA VAL A 92 -10.10 -1.64 -5.58
C VAL A 92 -10.06 -0.94 -4.23
N ASP A 93 -9.94 -1.73 -3.16
CA ASP A 93 -9.73 -1.27 -1.78
C ASP A 93 -10.76 -0.21 -1.31
N SER A 94 -12.01 -0.33 -1.74
CA SER A 94 -13.07 0.62 -1.42
C SER A 94 -14.29 -0.05 -0.80
N VAL A 95 -14.83 0.63 0.22
CA VAL A 95 -16.12 0.32 0.86
C VAL A 95 -17.10 1.51 0.78
N SER A 96 -16.77 2.53 -0.02
CA SER A 96 -17.62 3.70 -0.27
C SER A 96 -18.90 3.34 -1.03
N GLY A 97 -19.87 4.26 -1.09
CA GLY A 97 -21.18 4.02 -1.67
C GLY A 97 -21.14 3.49 -3.11
N TRP A 98 -20.27 4.04 -3.95
CA TRP A 98 -20.10 3.61 -5.34
C TRP A 98 -19.60 2.17 -5.50
N ALA A 99 -18.87 1.63 -4.50
CA ALA A 99 -18.37 0.27 -4.53
C ALA A 99 -19.50 -0.78 -4.58
N ALA A 100 -20.68 -0.42 -4.09
CA ALA A 100 -21.86 -1.28 -4.19
C ALA A 100 -22.35 -1.51 -5.63
N GLU A 101 -21.98 -0.65 -6.56
CA GLU A 101 -22.35 -0.72 -7.98
C GLU A 101 -21.28 -1.39 -8.84
N ALA A 102 -20.08 -1.65 -8.29
CA ALA A 102 -19.02 -2.34 -9.03
C ALA A 102 -19.38 -3.82 -9.27
N ASP A 103 -18.99 -4.35 -10.43
CA ASP A 103 -19.20 -5.77 -10.79
C ASP A 103 -18.32 -6.69 -9.94
N SER A 104 -17.13 -6.23 -9.60
CA SER A 104 -16.19 -6.93 -8.72
C SER A 104 -15.49 -5.95 -7.78
N LEU A 105 -15.19 -6.42 -6.56
CA LEU A 105 -14.37 -5.69 -5.59
C LEU A 105 -13.12 -6.49 -5.28
N ILE A 106 -11.97 -5.80 -5.26
CA ILE A 106 -10.68 -6.41 -4.97
C ILE A 106 -10.03 -5.68 -3.78
N PHE A 107 -9.70 -6.45 -2.75
CA PHE A 107 -8.97 -5.97 -1.58
C PHE A 107 -7.55 -6.52 -1.60
N PRO A 108 -6.58 -5.77 -2.14
CA PRO A 108 -5.21 -6.22 -2.36
C PRO A 108 -4.37 -6.14 -1.09
N THR A 109 -4.82 -6.79 -0.03
CA THR A 109 -4.12 -6.85 1.25
C THR A 109 -4.01 -8.30 1.72
N PHE A 110 -2.83 -8.71 2.21
CA PHE A 110 -2.59 -10.08 2.66
C PHE A 110 -3.51 -10.49 3.83
N TYR A 111 -3.98 -9.52 4.60
CA TYR A 111 -4.88 -9.70 5.74
C TYR A 111 -6.37 -9.53 5.38
N PHE A 112 -6.71 -9.59 4.09
CA PHE A 112 -8.10 -9.49 3.66
C PHE A 112 -8.97 -10.57 4.30
N ASN A 113 -10.07 -10.16 4.94
CA ASN A 113 -11.07 -11.03 5.51
C ASN A 113 -12.48 -10.60 5.08
N LYS A 114 -13.09 -11.38 4.18
CA LYS A 114 -14.43 -11.11 3.63
C LYS A 114 -15.50 -10.94 4.71
N LYS A 115 -15.35 -11.60 5.87
CA LYS A 115 -16.32 -11.53 6.99
C LYS A 115 -16.36 -10.15 7.66
N ARG A 116 -15.34 -9.32 7.45
CA ARG A 116 -15.23 -7.96 8.00
C ARG A 116 -15.85 -6.89 7.09
N LEU A 117 -16.28 -7.26 5.89
CA LEU A 117 -16.92 -6.32 4.96
C LEU A 117 -18.34 -5.97 5.41
N PRO A 118 -18.82 -4.75 5.09
CA PRO A 118 -20.22 -4.40 5.21
C PRO A 118 -21.10 -5.42 4.48
N GLN A 119 -22.24 -5.78 5.07
CA GLN A 119 -23.13 -6.81 4.51
C GLN A 119 -23.60 -6.45 3.08
N SER A 120 -23.78 -5.18 2.78
CA SER A 120 -24.14 -4.69 1.43
C SER A 120 -23.09 -5.03 0.36
N LEU A 121 -21.82 -5.20 0.73
CA LEU A 121 -20.72 -5.55 -0.19
C LEU A 121 -20.41 -7.05 -0.17
N ALA A 122 -20.72 -7.74 0.92
CA ALA A 122 -20.38 -9.16 1.08
C ALA A 122 -21.08 -10.11 0.08
N VAL A 123 -22.18 -9.65 -0.55
CA VAL A 123 -22.94 -10.42 -1.56
C VAL A 123 -22.38 -10.25 -2.98
N ARG A 124 -21.44 -9.36 -3.20
CA ARG A 124 -20.81 -9.11 -4.50
C ARG A 124 -19.69 -10.11 -4.79
N ASN A 125 -19.19 -10.08 -6.02
CA ASN A 125 -17.96 -10.80 -6.38
C ASN A 125 -16.77 -10.08 -5.73
N VAL A 126 -16.37 -10.55 -4.55
CA VAL A 126 -15.32 -9.96 -3.75
C VAL A 126 -14.13 -10.90 -3.68
N LEU A 127 -13.00 -10.43 -4.14
CA LEU A 127 -11.71 -11.09 -4.16
C LEU A 127 -10.71 -10.31 -3.30
N GLY A 128 -9.68 -10.97 -2.83
CA GLY A 128 -8.64 -10.28 -2.05
C GLY A 128 -7.60 -11.26 -1.55
N GLY A 129 -6.62 -10.74 -0.86
CA GLY A 129 -5.51 -11.54 -0.34
C GLY A 129 -4.20 -11.29 -1.06
N ARG A 130 -3.20 -12.13 -0.75
CA ARG A 130 -1.84 -12.04 -1.32
C ARG A 130 -1.82 -12.09 -2.84
N GLU A 131 -2.68 -12.88 -3.44
CA GLU A 131 -2.80 -13.04 -4.88
C GLU A 131 -3.19 -11.75 -5.62
N PHE A 132 -3.75 -10.78 -4.90
CA PHE A 132 -4.08 -9.45 -5.44
C PHE A 132 -3.16 -8.36 -4.91
N THR A 133 -2.25 -8.67 -4.00
CA THR A 133 -1.29 -7.69 -3.46
C THR A 133 -0.09 -7.56 -4.39
N LEU A 134 0.17 -6.33 -4.83
CA LEU A 134 1.23 -6.04 -5.80
C LEU A 134 2.48 -5.60 -5.06
N ILE A 135 3.45 -6.48 -4.99
CA ILE A 135 4.81 -6.18 -4.53
C ILE A 135 5.75 -6.30 -5.71
N ARG A 136 6.64 -5.33 -5.82
CA ARG A 136 7.73 -5.36 -6.80
C ARG A 136 9.04 -5.63 -6.05
N PRO A 137 9.59 -6.85 -6.16
CA PRO A 137 10.91 -7.10 -5.59
C PRO A 137 11.93 -6.11 -6.17
N PRO A 138 12.77 -5.48 -5.34
CA PRO A 138 13.79 -4.58 -5.82
C PRO A 138 14.84 -5.35 -6.64
N ALA A 139 15.40 -4.72 -7.68
CA ALA A 139 16.50 -5.29 -8.45
C ALA A 139 17.77 -5.41 -7.58
N THR A 140 17.95 -4.48 -6.66
CA THR A 140 19.02 -4.47 -5.65
C THR A 140 18.45 -3.94 -4.33
N ALA A 141 18.75 -4.59 -3.21
CA ALA A 141 18.44 -4.05 -1.91
C ALA A 141 19.38 -2.87 -1.62
N LYS A 142 18.83 -1.76 -1.14
CA LYS A 142 19.62 -0.67 -0.55
C LYS A 142 19.87 -1.01 0.90
N VAL A 143 21.08 -0.76 1.36
CA VAL A 143 21.43 -0.99 2.76
C VAL A 143 20.61 -0.02 3.62
N SER A 144 19.80 -0.58 4.51
CA SER A 144 19.14 0.09 5.62
C SER A 144 19.84 -0.34 6.91
N ARG A 145 19.79 0.48 7.93
CA ARG A 145 20.13 0.05 9.30
C ARG A 145 19.11 -0.98 9.77
N PRO A 146 19.39 -1.75 10.84
CA PRO A 146 18.49 -2.82 11.31
C PRO A 146 17.04 -2.41 11.50
N ILE A 147 16.81 -1.18 11.96
CA ILE A 147 15.48 -0.61 12.22
C ILE A 147 15.12 0.38 11.14
N LEU A 148 14.04 0.13 10.42
CA LEU A 148 13.47 1.06 9.44
C LEU A 148 12.20 1.69 10.00
N ILE A 149 12.10 3.03 9.94
CA ILE A 149 10.89 3.78 10.29
C ILE A 149 10.31 4.42 9.05
N THR A 150 9.03 4.17 8.75
CA THR A 150 8.31 4.89 7.69
C THR A 150 6.80 4.87 7.93
N PHE A 151 6.18 6.04 7.92
CA PHE A 151 4.73 6.22 8.06
C PHE A 151 4.08 6.76 6.78
N GLY A 152 4.68 6.43 5.63
CA GLY A 152 4.15 6.76 4.31
C GLY A 152 4.43 8.19 3.88
N GLY A 153 3.49 8.77 3.09
CA GLY A 153 3.72 10.02 2.37
C GLY A 153 3.68 11.28 3.22
N SER A 154 2.94 11.31 4.32
CA SER A 154 2.64 12.57 5.04
C SER A 154 2.77 12.52 6.57
N ASP A 155 2.59 11.36 7.21
CA ASP A 155 2.61 11.21 8.68
C ASP A 155 1.90 12.36 9.44
N PRO A 156 0.59 12.53 9.26
CA PRO A 156 -0.13 13.72 9.75
C PRO A 156 -0.16 13.82 11.28
N ASN A 157 0.12 12.73 11.99
CA ASN A 157 0.10 12.64 13.45
C ASN A 157 1.50 12.73 14.07
N ASN A 158 2.55 13.00 13.28
CA ASN A 158 3.96 13.08 13.69
C ASN A 158 4.41 11.83 14.47
N ILE A 159 3.99 10.64 14.05
CA ILE A 159 4.33 9.38 14.69
C ILE A 159 5.84 9.13 14.58
N THR A 160 6.45 9.51 13.46
CA THR A 160 7.91 9.43 13.24
C THR A 160 8.69 10.08 14.38
N GLU A 161 8.34 11.31 14.76
CA GLU A 161 9.04 12.05 15.82
C GLU A 161 8.86 11.40 17.20
N LYS A 162 7.65 10.90 17.47
CA LYS A 162 7.34 10.21 18.74
C LYS A 162 8.16 8.92 18.87
N VAL A 163 8.20 8.11 17.81
CA VAL A 163 8.98 6.86 17.77
C VAL A 163 10.46 7.14 17.92
N LEU A 164 11.01 8.11 17.20
CA LEU A 164 12.40 8.51 17.33
C LEU A 164 12.73 8.95 18.76
N SER A 165 11.83 9.70 19.40
CA SER A 165 12.01 10.11 20.80
C SER A 165 12.07 8.94 21.76
N ILE A 166 11.25 7.90 21.57
CA ILE A 166 11.27 6.66 22.34
C ILE A 166 12.60 5.94 22.12
N LEU A 167 13.00 5.71 20.87
CA LEU A 167 14.24 4.98 20.55
C LEU A 167 15.50 5.75 20.98
N LYS A 168 15.45 7.09 21.03
CA LYS A 168 16.53 7.93 21.56
C LYS A 168 16.79 7.69 23.04
N VAL A 169 15.72 7.55 23.83
CA VAL A 169 15.83 7.26 25.28
C VAL A 169 16.50 5.89 25.50
N GLU A 170 16.23 4.94 24.62
CA GLU A 170 16.78 3.58 24.68
C GLU A 170 18.19 3.46 24.03
N GLY A 171 18.72 4.54 23.47
CA GLY A 171 20.04 4.55 22.82
C GLY A 171 20.10 3.79 21.48
N LEU A 172 18.98 3.65 20.78
CA LEU A 172 18.86 2.84 19.56
C LEU A 172 18.96 3.65 18.27
N LEU A 173 19.18 4.97 18.32
CA LEU A 173 19.13 5.82 17.12
C LEU A 173 20.20 5.49 16.07
N GLU A 174 21.37 5.02 16.48
CA GLU A 174 22.43 4.65 15.52
C GLU A 174 22.05 3.45 14.63
N ASP A 175 21.07 2.63 15.08
CA ASP A 175 20.55 1.48 14.35
C ASP A 175 19.34 1.82 13.48
N VAL A 176 18.94 3.11 13.39
CA VAL A 176 17.72 3.54 12.72
C VAL A 176 17.99 4.19 11.38
N THR A 177 17.26 3.75 10.33
CA THR A 177 17.01 4.49 9.10
C THR A 177 15.57 4.99 9.12
N VAL A 178 15.37 6.28 8.83
CA VAL A 178 14.03 6.90 8.72
C VAL A 178 13.78 7.31 7.29
N ILE A 179 12.64 6.89 6.74
CA ILE A 179 12.16 7.41 5.44
C ILE A 179 10.99 8.35 5.69
N ILE A 180 11.20 9.61 5.35
CA ILE A 180 10.21 10.68 5.47
C ILE A 180 9.60 10.94 4.10
N GLY A 181 8.27 10.89 4.02
CA GLY A 181 7.54 11.17 2.80
C GLY A 181 7.50 12.66 2.43
N PRO A 182 7.20 12.99 1.16
CA PRO A 182 7.24 14.37 0.65
C PRO A 182 6.18 15.31 1.26
N GLY A 183 5.12 14.76 1.85
CA GLY A 183 4.05 15.51 2.50
C GLY A 183 4.26 15.77 4.00
N PHE A 184 5.38 15.33 4.57
CA PHE A 184 5.64 15.50 6.00
C PHE A 184 6.03 16.95 6.33
N ALA A 185 5.30 17.56 7.25
CA ALA A 185 5.57 18.91 7.72
C ALA A 185 6.51 18.86 8.93
N GLY A 186 7.80 19.10 8.74
CA GLY A 186 8.74 19.17 9.86
C GLY A 186 10.03 18.38 9.67
N PHE A 187 10.40 18.13 8.43
CA PHE A 187 11.63 17.44 8.06
C PHE A 187 12.88 18.00 8.75
N GLU A 188 13.07 19.33 8.74
CA GLU A 188 14.24 19.98 9.36
C GLU A 188 14.32 19.74 10.87
N ARG A 189 13.17 19.67 11.54
CA ARG A 189 13.10 19.37 12.97
C ARG A 189 13.58 17.96 13.28
N ILE A 190 13.14 16.98 12.48
CA ILE A 190 13.60 15.59 12.60
C ILE A 190 15.10 15.52 12.35
N TYR A 191 15.57 16.12 11.27
CA TYR A 191 16.99 16.13 10.89
C TYR A 191 17.89 16.75 11.97
N THR A 192 17.42 17.81 12.63
CA THR A 192 18.20 18.50 13.68
C THR A 192 18.21 17.74 15.00
N ASN A 193 17.06 17.17 15.40
CA ASN A 193 16.89 16.59 16.73
C ASN A 193 17.33 15.11 16.84
N PHE A 194 17.49 14.42 15.71
CA PHE A 194 17.77 12.99 15.65
C PHE A 194 18.92 12.69 14.68
N SER A 195 19.99 13.46 14.76
CA SER A 195 21.14 13.39 13.84
C SER A 195 21.92 12.07 13.89
N GLU A 196 21.73 11.26 14.94
CA GLU A 196 22.31 9.92 15.06
C GLU A 196 21.64 8.91 14.14
N ALA A 197 20.36 9.12 13.80
CA ALA A 197 19.63 8.31 12.85
C ALA A 197 20.02 8.68 11.40
N GLU A 198 19.94 7.70 10.50
CA GLU A 198 20.00 7.96 9.06
C GLU A 198 18.64 8.46 8.57
N ILE A 199 18.58 9.71 8.10
CA ILE A 199 17.32 10.34 7.69
C ILE A 199 17.30 10.52 6.17
N LEU A 200 16.34 9.89 5.51
CA LEU A 200 16.12 9.91 4.07
C LEU A 200 14.81 10.62 3.75
N TYR A 201 14.83 11.53 2.80
CA TYR A 201 13.66 12.29 2.39
C TYR A 201 13.20 11.93 0.98
N SER A 202 11.92 11.63 0.84
CA SER A 202 11.26 11.43 -0.46
C SER A 202 11.98 10.44 -1.39
N VAL A 203 12.32 9.26 -0.86
CA VAL A 203 12.96 8.20 -1.67
C VAL A 203 12.03 7.72 -2.79
N PRO A 204 12.56 7.29 -3.95
CA PRO A 204 11.75 6.81 -5.07
C PRO A 204 10.90 5.57 -4.74
N THR A 205 11.39 4.72 -3.84
CA THR A 205 10.70 3.51 -3.36
C THR A 205 11.19 3.14 -1.97
N THR A 206 10.28 2.66 -1.12
CA THR A 206 10.59 2.13 0.22
C THR A 206 11.03 0.67 0.17
N THR A 207 10.60 -0.06 -0.85
CA THR A 207 10.75 -1.51 -1.00
C THR A 207 12.21 -1.98 -0.85
N GLU A 208 13.17 -1.20 -1.39
CA GLU A 208 14.61 -1.53 -1.32
C GLU A 208 15.14 -1.51 0.12
N TYR A 209 14.61 -0.60 0.93
CA TYR A 209 14.98 -0.45 2.35
C TYR A 209 14.28 -1.48 3.22
N VAL A 210 12.99 -1.73 2.98
CA VAL A 210 12.23 -2.79 3.69
C VAL A 210 12.89 -4.14 3.46
N ALA A 211 13.33 -4.43 2.24
CA ALA A 211 14.01 -5.69 1.92
C ALA A 211 15.30 -5.93 2.73
N SER A 212 16.01 -4.88 3.16
CA SER A 212 17.27 -4.98 3.91
C SER A 212 17.11 -4.81 5.42
N ALA A 213 16.07 -4.16 5.90
CA ALA A 213 15.82 -3.98 7.32
C ALA A 213 15.54 -5.32 8.04
N GLU A 214 15.79 -5.38 9.35
CA GLU A 214 15.39 -6.49 10.21
C GLU A 214 14.00 -6.24 10.80
N THR A 215 13.77 -5.01 11.27
CA THR A 215 12.50 -4.58 11.85
C THR A 215 12.00 -3.31 11.14
N VAL A 216 10.72 -3.27 10.82
CA VAL A 216 10.08 -2.11 10.20
C VAL A 216 8.98 -1.58 11.11
N ILE A 217 9.09 -0.32 11.48
CA ILE A 217 8.08 0.40 12.28
C ILE A 217 7.24 1.22 11.30
N THR A 218 5.94 0.93 11.23
CA THR A 218 5.05 1.52 10.22
C THR A 218 3.60 1.59 10.71
N ALA A 219 2.72 2.23 9.91
CA ALA A 219 1.28 2.18 10.11
C ALA A 219 0.62 1.10 9.24
N LEU A 220 -0.68 0.90 9.43
CA LEU A 220 -1.52 0.05 8.57
C LEU A 220 -1.67 0.68 7.17
N GLY A 221 -0.81 0.28 6.24
CA GLY A 221 -0.75 0.81 4.88
C GLY A 221 -0.06 -0.14 3.91
N THR A 222 0.34 0.39 2.76
CA THR A 222 1.00 -0.42 1.70
C THR A 222 2.35 -0.98 2.13
N THR A 223 3.10 -0.29 2.98
CA THR A 223 4.38 -0.78 3.53
C THR A 223 4.22 -2.08 4.31
N LEU A 224 3.07 -2.28 4.96
CA LEU A 224 2.78 -3.51 5.69
C LEU A 224 2.84 -4.75 4.76
N GLN A 225 2.40 -4.58 3.52
CA GLN A 225 2.43 -5.64 2.51
C GLN A 225 3.88 -6.02 2.16
N GLU A 226 4.77 -5.02 2.09
CA GLU A 226 6.19 -5.23 1.83
C GLU A 226 6.87 -5.94 3.00
N VAL A 227 6.53 -5.55 4.24
CA VAL A 227 7.05 -6.19 5.46
C VAL A 227 6.68 -7.67 5.50
N GLU A 228 5.42 -8.02 5.23
CA GLU A 228 4.97 -9.41 5.14
C GLU A 228 5.64 -10.16 4.00
N PHE A 229 5.74 -9.55 2.80
CA PHE A 229 6.36 -10.15 1.64
C PHE A 229 7.84 -10.52 1.89
N PHE A 230 8.61 -9.60 2.49
CA PHE A 230 10.01 -9.83 2.83
C PHE A 230 10.18 -10.54 4.18
N GLN A 231 9.08 -10.86 4.86
CA GLN A 231 9.04 -11.59 6.13
C GLN A 231 9.87 -10.92 7.23
N LYS A 232 9.79 -9.59 7.28
CA LYS A 232 10.46 -8.80 8.29
C LYS A 232 9.63 -8.74 9.58
N LYS A 233 10.27 -8.33 10.67
CA LYS A 233 9.53 -7.96 11.87
C LYS A 233 8.79 -6.65 11.63
N GLY A 234 7.53 -6.61 12.03
CA GLY A 234 6.66 -5.44 11.89
C GLY A 234 6.18 -4.92 13.23
N ALA A 235 6.51 -3.67 13.56
CA ALA A 235 5.91 -2.95 14.67
C ALA A 235 4.88 -1.95 14.11
N VAL A 236 3.61 -2.15 14.46
CA VAL A 236 2.50 -1.37 13.90
C VAL A 236 2.02 -0.35 14.91
N ILE A 237 1.95 0.91 14.48
CA ILE A 237 1.35 2.00 15.22
C ILE A 237 0.18 2.54 14.41
N ALA A 238 -1.02 2.52 15.01
CA ALA A 238 -2.24 2.99 14.34
C ALA A 238 -2.17 4.50 14.05
N ASN A 239 -2.38 4.85 12.80
CA ASN A 239 -2.46 6.25 12.36
C ASN A 239 -3.88 6.82 12.53
N TYR A 240 -4.88 5.94 12.61
CA TYR A 240 -6.29 6.26 12.89
C TYR A 240 -6.80 5.32 13.99
N GLU A 241 -7.78 5.76 14.77
CA GLU A 241 -8.36 4.92 15.84
C GLU A 241 -8.99 3.62 15.31
N THR A 242 -9.51 3.66 14.09
CA THR A 242 -10.08 2.49 13.41
C THR A 242 -9.05 1.44 13.04
N ASP A 243 -7.79 1.82 12.87
CA ASP A 243 -6.71 0.90 12.45
C ASP A 243 -6.47 -0.21 13.48
N ALA A 244 -6.70 0.07 14.77
CA ALA A 244 -6.55 -0.92 15.83
C ALA A 244 -7.42 -2.17 15.62
N LEU A 245 -8.63 -1.98 15.03
CA LEU A 245 -9.56 -3.07 14.75
C LEU A 245 -9.08 -4.00 13.62
N ASP A 246 -8.19 -3.52 12.77
CA ASP A 246 -7.69 -4.29 11.64
C ASP A 246 -6.42 -5.09 11.97
N PHE A 247 -5.76 -4.82 13.11
CA PHE A 247 -4.52 -5.51 13.46
C PHE A 247 -4.72 -7.01 13.71
N ASP A 248 -5.85 -7.43 14.27
CA ASP A 248 -6.17 -8.86 14.42
C ASP A 248 -6.22 -9.57 13.05
N ALA A 249 -6.70 -8.88 12.00
CA ALA A 249 -6.68 -9.43 10.65
C ALA A 249 -5.24 -9.55 10.11
N VAL A 250 -4.33 -8.65 10.50
CA VAL A 250 -2.90 -8.76 10.15
C VAL A 250 -2.32 -10.04 10.74
N LEU A 251 -2.59 -10.33 12.02
CA LEU A 251 -2.13 -11.55 12.67
C LEU A 251 -2.73 -12.81 12.03
N GLU A 252 -4.04 -12.81 11.77
CA GLU A 252 -4.74 -13.92 11.11
C GLU A 252 -4.21 -14.17 9.68
N GLY A 253 -3.88 -13.11 8.97
CA GLY A 253 -3.41 -13.18 7.58
C GLY A 253 -1.91 -13.44 7.43
N SER A 254 -1.09 -13.18 8.44
CA SER A 254 0.36 -13.33 8.39
C SER A 254 0.80 -14.81 8.39
N VAL A 255 1.88 -15.09 7.66
CA VAL A 255 2.55 -16.41 7.72
C VAL A 255 3.50 -16.56 8.91
N CYS A 256 3.90 -15.43 9.48
CA CYS A 256 4.73 -15.36 10.69
C CYS A 256 4.11 -14.38 11.70
N PRO A 257 2.95 -14.71 12.32
CA PRO A 257 2.24 -13.78 13.20
C PRO A 257 3.11 -13.33 14.39
N ASN A 258 4.06 -14.13 14.85
CA ASN A 258 5.00 -13.76 15.93
C ASN A 258 6.01 -12.67 15.51
N ASN A 259 6.12 -12.35 14.23
CA ASN A 259 6.95 -11.23 13.76
C ASN A 259 6.20 -9.89 13.82
N TRP A 260 4.94 -9.88 14.23
CA TRP A 260 4.10 -8.70 14.27
C TRP A 260 3.75 -8.30 15.70
N VAL A 261 3.79 -6.99 15.96
CA VAL A 261 3.31 -6.42 17.23
C VAL A 261 2.51 -5.15 16.98
N TYR A 262 1.49 -4.94 17.77
CA TYR A 262 0.75 -3.69 17.85
C TYR A 262 1.29 -2.85 18.99
N CYS A 263 1.82 -1.68 18.67
CA CYS A 263 2.46 -0.76 19.63
C CYS A 263 1.55 0.41 20.04
N GLY A 264 0.23 0.26 19.86
CA GLY A 264 -0.72 1.30 20.21
C GLY A 264 -1.08 2.23 19.06
N SER A 265 -1.76 3.34 19.39
CA SER A 265 -2.17 4.37 18.42
C SER A 265 -1.25 5.59 18.48
N PHE A 266 -1.39 6.46 17.50
CA PHE A 266 -0.65 7.74 17.44
C PHE A 266 -0.81 8.61 18.70
N ASN A 267 -1.90 8.44 19.46
CA ASN A 267 -2.14 9.14 20.73
C ASN A 267 -1.49 8.47 21.93
N ASN A 268 -1.26 7.15 21.87
CA ASN A 268 -0.75 6.36 22.98
C ASN A 268 0.11 5.20 22.45
N ILE A 269 1.40 5.48 22.24
CA ILE A 269 2.39 4.47 21.80
C ILE A 269 2.91 3.74 23.03
N ASP A 270 2.83 2.41 23.05
CA ASP A 270 3.44 1.58 24.06
C ASP A 270 4.94 1.43 23.80
N ALA A 271 5.72 2.26 24.48
CA ALA A 271 7.18 2.28 24.34
C ALA A 271 7.83 0.95 24.78
N GLY A 272 7.29 0.31 25.81
CA GLY A 272 7.83 -0.97 26.30
C GLY A 272 7.68 -2.08 25.28
N VAL A 273 6.46 -2.24 24.74
CA VAL A 273 6.17 -3.22 23.68
C VAL A 273 6.99 -2.94 22.42
N LEU A 274 7.12 -1.67 22.01
CA LEU A 274 7.92 -1.29 20.84
C LEU A 274 9.39 -1.68 21.02
N CYS A 275 10.03 -1.30 22.14
CA CYS A 275 11.45 -1.53 22.37
C CYS A 275 11.77 -3.02 22.56
N GLU A 276 10.92 -3.77 23.27
CA GLU A 276 11.05 -5.23 23.38
C GLU A 276 10.99 -5.90 22.01
N HIS A 277 10.02 -5.51 21.17
CA HIS A 277 9.90 -6.11 19.84
C HIS A 277 11.10 -5.79 18.96
N VAL A 278 11.55 -4.54 18.92
CA VAL A 278 12.68 -4.11 18.09
C VAL A 278 13.96 -4.88 18.45
N THR A 279 14.20 -5.16 19.72
CA THR A 279 15.40 -5.86 20.22
C THR A 279 15.28 -7.38 20.23
N SER A 280 14.07 -7.94 20.08
CA SER A 280 13.85 -9.40 20.07
C SER A 280 14.34 -10.06 18.80
N ALA A 281 14.58 -11.38 18.84
CA ALA A 281 14.95 -12.16 17.66
C ALA A 281 13.78 -12.32 16.68
N GLN A 282 14.07 -12.32 15.38
CA GLN A 282 13.09 -12.58 14.33
C GLN A 282 12.74 -14.07 14.26
N THR A 283 11.45 -14.40 14.11
CA THR A 283 11.00 -15.75 13.76
C THR A 283 11.22 -15.98 12.27
N GLN A 284 11.98 -17.01 11.92
CA GLN A 284 12.23 -17.35 10.51
C GLN A 284 11.14 -18.28 9.96
N LEU A 285 10.70 -18.01 8.74
CA LEU A 285 9.82 -18.92 8.00
C LEU A 285 10.59 -20.16 7.56
N ASP A 286 9.89 -21.32 7.51
CA ASP A 286 10.43 -22.53 6.91
C ASP A 286 10.82 -22.26 5.45
N SER A 287 12.09 -22.47 5.11
CA SER A 287 12.66 -22.22 3.79
C SER A 287 11.96 -22.98 2.64
N ARG A 288 11.20 -24.05 2.96
CA ARG A 288 10.41 -24.82 2.00
C ARG A 288 9.12 -24.12 1.59
N ILE A 289 8.56 -23.27 2.45
CA ILE A 289 7.28 -22.57 2.22
C ILE A 289 7.51 -21.26 1.47
N ALA A 290 8.62 -20.58 1.74
CA ALA A 290 8.90 -19.26 1.21
C ALA A 290 8.78 -19.13 -0.34
N PRO A 291 9.36 -20.01 -1.17
CA PRO A 291 9.30 -19.86 -2.63
C PRO A 291 7.87 -19.96 -3.20
N ALA A 292 7.07 -20.92 -2.71
CA ALA A 292 5.70 -21.10 -3.17
C ALA A 292 4.80 -19.91 -2.77
N LEU A 293 5.00 -19.39 -1.55
CA LEU A 293 4.30 -18.22 -1.07
C LEU A 293 4.64 -16.97 -1.90
N LEU A 294 5.91 -16.73 -2.16
CA LEU A 294 6.35 -15.55 -2.93
C LEU A 294 5.81 -15.54 -4.36
N SER A 295 5.67 -16.71 -5.00
CA SER A 295 5.13 -16.81 -6.35
C SER A 295 3.63 -16.50 -6.45
N SER A 296 2.88 -16.59 -5.34
CA SER A 296 1.43 -16.33 -5.33
C SER A 296 1.09 -14.84 -5.34
N TRP A 297 2.02 -13.97 -4.90
CA TRP A 297 1.74 -12.54 -4.78
C TRP A 297 1.45 -11.89 -6.13
N GLY A 298 0.27 -11.27 -6.20
CA GLY A 298 -0.20 -10.55 -7.39
C GLY A 298 -0.63 -11.45 -8.58
N ALA A 299 -0.53 -12.77 -8.48
CA ALA A 299 -0.88 -13.68 -9.59
C ALA A 299 -2.38 -13.66 -9.95
N GLY A 300 -3.24 -13.33 -8.99
CA GLY A 300 -4.69 -13.20 -9.20
C GLY A 300 -5.07 -12.11 -10.18
N TRP A 301 -4.30 -11.01 -10.23
CA TRP A 301 -4.54 -9.93 -11.18
C TRP A 301 -4.34 -10.38 -12.63
N GLU A 302 -3.28 -11.11 -12.92
CA GLU A 302 -3.02 -11.60 -14.28
C GLU A 302 -4.13 -12.51 -14.75
N SER A 303 -4.57 -13.43 -13.89
CA SER A 303 -5.68 -14.34 -14.17
C SER A 303 -6.99 -13.58 -14.42
N LEU A 304 -7.29 -12.59 -13.59
CA LEU A 304 -8.51 -11.79 -13.70
C LEU A 304 -8.53 -10.93 -14.97
N ILE A 305 -7.44 -10.24 -15.29
CA ILE A 305 -7.34 -9.39 -16.49
C ILE A 305 -7.38 -10.25 -17.76
N ASN A 306 -6.79 -11.42 -17.75
CA ASN A 306 -6.88 -12.34 -18.88
C ASN A 306 -8.30 -12.86 -19.07
N TRP A 307 -9.00 -13.24 -17.98
CA TRP A 307 -10.39 -13.65 -18.04
C TRP A 307 -11.28 -12.55 -18.65
N TYR A 308 -11.17 -11.29 -18.20
CA TYR A 308 -11.92 -10.19 -18.82
C TYR A 308 -11.57 -10.01 -20.31
N SER A 309 -10.31 -10.23 -20.69
CA SER A 309 -9.87 -10.14 -22.11
C SER A 309 -10.45 -11.27 -23.00
N GLU A 310 -10.91 -12.36 -22.41
CA GLU A 310 -11.55 -13.48 -23.12
C GLU A 310 -13.08 -13.32 -23.21
N VAL A 311 -13.67 -12.67 -22.21
CA VAL A 311 -15.15 -12.55 -22.08
C VAL A 311 -15.67 -11.30 -22.75
N LEU A 312 -14.89 -10.20 -22.83
CA LEU A 312 -15.23 -8.95 -23.51
C LEU A 312 -14.70 -8.89 -24.94
#